data_9b5ffc2d0580c27f8cb77eff3ae3455d
#
_entry.id   9b5ffc2d0580c27f8cb77eff3ae3455d
#
_cell.length_a   1.000
_cell.length_b   1.000
_cell.length_c   1.000
_cell.angle_alpha   90.00
_cell.angle_beta   90.00
_cell.angle_gamma   90.00
#
_symmetry.space_group_name_H-M   'P 1'
#
loop_
_entity.id
_entity.type
_entity.pdbx_description
1 polymer ?
#
loop_
_entity_poly.entity_id
_entity_poly.type
_entity_poly.pdbx_seq_one_letter_code
_entity_poly.pdbx_strand_id
1 'polypeptide(L)'
;MELNIIYTTVSAVEESLQESRQNYSRYCDKVQRVYLVGADPFALSAKKLLERIELIKQYLPNAGVFTMYARTDNIVSKSDDELKALKEAGVDDLYIGVECGLNDVLEKLNKGYSADETRKQCLRLNAVGIRHCDLLMLGTAGRGRGLECARATAALENEIEPHMILINTMSAFVGTKLDEDIKTGAFLPATEKENLEEERELLAGLELPDCYFWALHPLDSVKLDGILREEKQQMLDELTRSINHVEENVISRTSRVGTL
;
A
#
# COMPACT_ATOMS: atom_id res chain seq x y z
N MET A 1 6.26 -19.35 -4.36
CA MET A 1 7.50 -19.41 -3.55
C MET A 1 7.99 -17.98 -3.48
N GLU A 2 7.88 -17.37 -2.32
CA GLU A 2 8.37 -16.01 -2.09
C GLU A 2 9.85 -16.10 -1.73
N LEU A 3 10.69 -15.40 -2.49
CA LEU A 3 12.09 -15.19 -2.15
C LEU A 3 12.15 -13.89 -1.32
N ASN A 4 12.35 -14.02 -0.02
CA ASN A 4 12.54 -12.88 0.87
C ASN A 4 13.98 -12.36 0.73
N ILE A 5 14.17 -11.31 -0.06
CA ILE A 5 15.44 -10.60 -0.17
C ILE A 5 15.43 -9.44 0.82
N ILE A 6 16.00 -9.65 1.99
CA ILE A 6 16.20 -8.61 3.01
C ILE A 6 17.31 -7.67 2.53
N TYR A 7 17.29 -6.40 2.98
CA TYR A 7 18.30 -5.37 2.73
C TYR A 7 19.71 -5.86 3.06
N THR A 8 20.38 -6.39 2.09
CA THR A 8 21.69 -7.00 2.25
C THR A 8 22.63 -6.46 1.18
N THR A 9 23.91 -6.66 1.39
CA THR A 9 24.94 -6.40 0.38
C THR A 9 24.59 -7.16 -0.92
N VAL A 10 25.09 -6.71 -2.04
CA VAL A 10 24.92 -7.42 -3.33
C VAL A 10 25.38 -8.86 -3.22
N SER A 11 26.47 -9.13 -2.47
CA SER A 11 26.99 -10.49 -2.22
C SER A 11 25.99 -11.39 -1.48
N ALA A 12 25.28 -10.87 -0.48
CA ALA A 12 24.30 -11.69 0.25
C ALA A 12 23.04 -11.98 -0.60
N VAL A 13 22.64 -11.03 -1.48
CA VAL A 13 21.61 -11.30 -2.49
C VAL A 13 22.06 -12.42 -3.43
N GLU A 14 23.31 -12.36 -3.89
CA GLU A 14 23.87 -13.37 -4.78
C GLU A 14 23.95 -14.75 -4.13
N GLU A 15 24.45 -14.84 -2.89
CA GLU A 15 24.50 -16.09 -2.12
C GLU A 15 23.11 -16.72 -1.99
N SER A 16 22.09 -15.93 -1.64
CA SER A 16 20.70 -16.40 -1.53
C SER A 16 20.12 -16.88 -2.87
N LEU A 17 20.46 -16.21 -3.98
CA LEU A 17 20.07 -16.62 -5.32
C LEU A 17 20.77 -17.91 -5.76
N GLN A 18 22.06 -18.05 -5.44
CA GLN A 18 22.83 -19.28 -5.71
C GLN A 18 22.24 -20.46 -4.94
N GLU A 19 21.95 -20.30 -3.66
CA GLU A 19 21.30 -21.33 -2.84
C GLU A 19 19.92 -21.71 -3.41
N SER A 20 19.12 -20.71 -3.77
CA SER A 20 17.82 -20.94 -4.39
C SER A 20 17.94 -21.70 -5.71
N ARG A 21 18.91 -21.37 -6.53
CA ARG A 21 19.17 -22.05 -7.80
C ARG A 21 19.61 -23.51 -7.58
N GLN A 22 20.42 -23.77 -6.56
CA GLN A 22 20.86 -25.13 -6.20
C GLN A 22 19.70 -25.99 -5.69
N ASN A 23 18.87 -25.43 -4.81
CA ASN A 23 17.81 -26.18 -4.12
C ASN A 23 16.51 -26.27 -4.93
N TYR A 24 16.22 -25.29 -5.79
CA TYR A 24 14.93 -25.11 -6.44
C TYR A 24 15.03 -24.83 -7.94
N SER A 25 16.04 -25.38 -8.64
CA SER A 25 16.30 -25.07 -10.06
C SER A 25 15.09 -25.16 -10.99
N ARG A 26 14.22 -26.17 -10.79
CA ARG A 26 13.01 -26.34 -11.60
C ARG A 26 12.00 -25.20 -11.49
N TYR A 27 12.03 -24.46 -10.37
CA TYR A 27 11.13 -23.36 -10.10
C TYR A 27 11.74 -22.02 -10.50
N CYS A 28 13.06 -21.88 -10.43
CA CYS A 28 13.76 -20.65 -10.81
C CYS A 28 13.47 -20.24 -12.26
N ASP A 29 13.38 -21.21 -13.18
CA ASP A 29 13.05 -20.94 -14.58
C ASP A 29 11.55 -20.60 -14.81
N LYS A 30 10.70 -20.72 -13.80
CA LYS A 30 9.28 -20.42 -13.86
C LYS A 30 8.92 -19.08 -13.19
N VAL A 31 9.87 -18.45 -12.49
CA VAL A 31 9.65 -17.19 -11.80
C VAL A 31 9.49 -16.08 -12.85
N GLN A 32 8.34 -15.45 -12.88
CA GLN A 32 8.04 -14.31 -13.75
C GLN A 32 8.01 -12.99 -12.99
N ARG A 33 7.68 -13.04 -11.70
CA ARG A 33 7.59 -11.87 -10.81
C ARG A 33 8.49 -12.08 -9.59
N VAL A 34 9.21 -11.04 -9.24
CA VAL A 34 10.04 -10.98 -8.02
C VAL A 34 9.51 -9.84 -7.15
N TYR A 35 9.22 -10.16 -5.89
CA TYR A 35 8.87 -9.16 -4.90
C TYR A 35 10.07 -8.87 -4.02
N LEU A 36 10.60 -7.65 -4.12
CA LEU A 36 11.68 -7.17 -3.26
C LEU A 36 11.07 -6.72 -1.93
N VAL A 37 11.22 -7.55 -0.90
CA VAL A 37 10.67 -7.28 0.42
C VAL A 37 11.66 -6.53 1.29
N GLY A 38 11.12 -5.79 2.25
CA GLY A 38 11.83 -4.93 3.18
C GLY A 38 10.96 -3.72 3.50
N ALA A 39 11.40 -2.85 4.41
CA ALA A 39 10.60 -1.69 4.79
C ALA A 39 10.34 -0.75 3.59
N ASP A 40 11.39 -0.55 2.76
CA ASP A 40 11.32 0.38 1.64
C ASP A 40 12.47 0.12 0.62
N PRO A 41 12.36 -0.91 -0.21
CA PRO A 41 13.38 -1.21 -1.21
C PRO A 41 13.60 -0.10 -2.24
N PHE A 42 12.54 0.68 -2.54
CA PHE A 42 12.62 1.76 -3.50
C PHE A 42 13.44 2.97 -3.00
N ALA A 43 13.82 3.00 -1.72
CA ALA A 43 14.79 3.97 -1.17
C ALA A 43 16.20 3.84 -1.79
N LEU A 44 16.52 2.71 -2.41
CA LEU A 44 17.77 2.57 -3.15
C LEU A 44 17.79 3.50 -4.36
N SER A 45 18.98 4.02 -4.70
CA SER A 45 19.14 4.76 -5.97
C SER A 45 18.80 3.88 -7.18
N ALA A 46 18.36 4.48 -8.27
CA ALA A 46 18.03 3.76 -9.51
C ALA A 46 19.18 2.85 -9.96
N LYS A 47 20.43 3.34 -9.91
CA LYS A 47 21.62 2.55 -10.22
C LYS A 47 21.71 1.26 -9.39
N LYS A 48 21.52 1.37 -8.06
CA LYS A 48 21.59 0.21 -7.15
C LYS A 48 20.44 -0.76 -7.34
N LEU A 49 19.26 -0.28 -7.73
CA LEU A 49 18.12 -1.14 -8.09
C LEU A 49 18.42 -1.89 -9.39
N LEU A 50 18.89 -1.20 -10.43
CA LEU A 50 19.23 -1.80 -11.71
C LEU A 50 20.31 -2.88 -11.57
N GLU A 51 21.38 -2.63 -10.80
CA GLU A 51 22.41 -3.62 -10.49
C GLU A 51 21.85 -4.90 -9.87
N ARG A 52 20.88 -4.76 -8.94
CA ARG A 52 20.23 -5.92 -8.30
C ARG A 52 19.28 -6.64 -9.23
N ILE A 53 18.52 -5.92 -10.03
CA ILE A 53 17.61 -6.51 -11.03
C ILE A 53 18.43 -7.32 -12.05
N GLU A 54 19.52 -6.76 -12.52
CA GLU A 54 20.42 -7.47 -13.46
C GLU A 54 21.01 -8.75 -12.85
N LEU A 55 21.47 -8.68 -11.61
CA LEU A 55 21.95 -9.85 -10.88
C LEU A 55 20.83 -10.89 -10.73
N ILE A 56 19.62 -10.50 -10.31
CA ILE A 56 18.50 -11.43 -10.15
C ILE A 56 18.16 -12.11 -11.47
N LYS A 57 18.17 -11.41 -12.60
CA LYS A 57 17.89 -11.97 -13.93
C LYS A 57 18.92 -13.03 -14.36
N GLN A 58 20.16 -12.96 -13.88
CA GLN A 58 21.16 -14.00 -14.14
C GLN A 58 20.77 -15.35 -13.51
N TYR A 59 20.08 -15.33 -12.36
CA TYR A 59 19.64 -16.52 -11.65
C TYR A 59 18.17 -16.89 -11.93
N LEU A 60 17.36 -15.94 -12.30
CA LEU A 60 15.92 -16.05 -12.59
C LEU A 60 15.64 -15.49 -14.01
N PRO A 61 16.00 -16.20 -15.08
CA PRO A 61 16.07 -15.64 -16.42
C PRO A 61 14.70 -15.19 -16.99
N ASN A 62 13.60 -15.70 -16.45
CA ASN A 62 12.25 -15.36 -16.88
C ASN A 62 11.58 -14.31 -15.97
N ALA A 63 12.31 -13.77 -14.98
CA ALA A 63 11.82 -12.69 -14.13
C ALA A 63 11.69 -11.38 -14.95
N GLY A 64 10.47 -11.01 -15.28
CA GLY A 64 10.14 -9.84 -16.09
C GLY A 64 9.50 -8.71 -15.29
N VAL A 65 9.01 -8.98 -14.07
CA VAL A 65 8.33 -8.00 -13.22
C VAL A 65 9.00 -7.96 -11.85
N PHE A 66 9.39 -6.75 -11.43
CA PHE A 66 9.97 -6.48 -10.11
C PHE A 66 9.07 -5.52 -9.36
N THR A 67 8.47 -6.02 -8.29
CA THR A 67 7.54 -5.27 -7.45
C THR A 67 8.16 -5.04 -6.07
N MET A 68 7.82 -3.92 -5.42
CA MET A 68 8.36 -3.56 -4.12
C MET A 68 7.56 -2.47 -3.45
N TYR A 69 7.77 -2.31 -2.14
CA TYR A 69 7.28 -1.13 -1.43
C TYR A 69 8.06 0.12 -1.83
N ALA A 70 7.34 1.22 -1.89
CA ALA A 70 7.87 2.54 -2.18
C ALA A 70 7.19 3.61 -1.31
N ARG A 71 7.91 4.71 -1.07
CA ARG A 71 7.37 5.93 -0.47
C ARG A 71 7.40 7.04 -1.51
N THR A 72 6.49 7.99 -1.37
CA THR A 72 6.42 9.17 -2.24
C THR A 72 7.77 9.92 -2.34
N ASP A 73 8.44 10.13 -1.20
CA ASP A 73 9.75 10.81 -1.14
C ASP A 73 10.88 10.05 -1.87
N ASN A 74 10.75 8.74 -1.99
CA ASN A 74 11.71 7.92 -2.76
C ASN A 74 11.50 8.03 -4.28
N ILE A 75 10.27 8.31 -4.71
CA ILE A 75 9.99 8.62 -6.12
C ILE A 75 10.56 10.00 -6.45
N VAL A 76 10.40 10.99 -5.55
CA VAL A 76 11.02 12.34 -5.69
C VAL A 76 12.52 12.26 -5.95
N SER A 77 13.21 11.33 -5.29
CA SER A 77 14.66 11.17 -5.38
C SER A 77 15.18 10.67 -6.73
N LYS A 78 14.28 10.28 -7.64
CA LYS A 78 14.61 9.72 -8.97
C LYS A 78 14.17 10.68 -10.08
N SER A 79 15.02 10.84 -11.08
CA SER A 79 14.65 11.56 -12.30
C SER A 79 13.67 10.75 -13.17
N ASP A 80 13.01 11.41 -14.12
CA ASP A 80 12.10 10.72 -15.05
C ASP A 80 12.85 9.74 -15.95
N ASP A 81 14.09 10.03 -16.32
CA ASP A 81 14.94 9.10 -17.07
C ASP A 81 15.31 7.88 -16.23
N GLU A 82 15.57 8.05 -14.93
CA GLU A 82 15.80 6.94 -14.02
C GLU A 82 14.55 6.08 -13.82
N LEU A 83 13.36 6.69 -13.68
CA LEU A 83 12.10 5.96 -13.59
C LEU A 83 11.83 5.16 -14.88
N LYS A 84 12.10 5.76 -16.04
CA LYS A 84 12.00 5.09 -17.34
C LYS A 84 12.95 3.89 -17.44
N ALA A 85 14.21 4.06 -17.05
CA ALA A 85 15.18 2.97 -17.04
C ALA A 85 14.76 1.83 -16.09
N LEU A 86 14.19 2.15 -14.93
CA LEU A 86 13.65 1.17 -14.00
C LEU A 86 12.46 0.41 -14.61
N LYS A 87 11.56 1.11 -15.31
CA LYS A 87 10.45 0.47 -16.03
C LYS A 87 10.95 -0.47 -17.12
N GLU A 88 11.91 -0.06 -17.92
CA GLU A 88 12.53 -0.88 -18.96
C GLU A 88 13.22 -2.12 -18.37
N ALA A 89 13.78 -2.02 -17.16
CA ALA A 89 14.34 -3.14 -16.43
C ALA A 89 13.28 -4.09 -15.82
N GLY A 90 12.00 -3.71 -15.86
CA GLY A 90 10.88 -4.52 -15.39
C GLY A 90 10.30 -4.09 -14.04
N VAL A 91 10.69 -2.94 -13.48
CA VAL A 91 10.03 -2.41 -12.28
C VAL A 91 8.59 -2.06 -12.61
N ASP A 92 7.67 -2.64 -11.84
CA ASP A 92 6.23 -2.43 -12.00
C ASP A 92 5.51 -2.82 -10.71
N ASP A 93 4.25 -2.39 -10.53
CA ASP A 93 3.46 -2.69 -9.34
C ASP A 93 4.13 -2.18 -8.04
N LEU A 94 4.44 -0.89 -7.94
CA LEU A 94 4.95 -0.31 -6.70
C LEU A 94 3.84 -0.21 -5.66
N TYR A 95 4.09 -0.72 -4.46
CA TYR A 95 3.18 -0.61 -3.32
C TYR A 95 3.48 0.68 -2.56
N ILE A 96 2.59 1.67 -2.67
CA ILE A 96 2.80 3.03 -2.14
C ILE A 96 1.91 3.28 -0.94
N GLY A 97 2.51 3.61 0.20
CA GLY A 97 1.76 4.02 1.38
C GLY A 97 1.20 5.43 1.24
N VAL A 98 0.08 5.58 0.54
CA VAL A 98 -0.66 6.85 0.40
C VAL A 98 -1.35 7.23 1.71
N GLU A 99 -1.90 6.27 2.41
CA GLU A 99 -2.62 6.32 3.67
C GLU A 99 -3.97 7.06 3.56
N CYS A 100 -3.97 8.36 3.19
CA CYS A 100 -5.17 9.16 2.97
C CYS A 100 -4.90 10.43 2.17
N GLY A 101 -5.98 11.15 1.81
CA GLY A 101 -5.91 12.41 1.06
C GLY A 101 -5.83 13.69 1.91
N LEU A 102 -5.76 13.61 3.26
CA LEU A 102 -5.75 14.78 4.14
C LEU A 102 -4.35 15.13 4.63
N ASN A 103 -3.86 16.33 4.30
CA ASN A 103 -2.51 16.78 4.66
C ASN A 103 -2.27 16.84 6.17
N ASP A 104 -3.23 17.30 6.96
CA ASP A 104 -3.09 17.38 8.43
C ASP A 104 -3.03 15.98 9.07
N VAL A 105 -3.65 15.00 8.45
CA VAL A 105 -3.57 13.59 8.87
C VAL A 105 -2.21 13.00 8.49
N LEU A 106 -1.73 13.23 7.26
CA LEU A 106 -0.41 12.79 6.81
C LEU A 106 0.71 13.39 7.68
N GLU A 107 0.59 14.65 8.09
CA GLU A 107 1.52 15.30 9.03
C GLU A 107 1.53 14.60 10.39
N LYS A 108 0.35 14.30 10.96
CA LYS A 108 0.23 13.56 12.24
C LYS A 108 0.79 12.14 12.15
N LEU A 109 0.65 11.47 10.99
CA LEU A 109 1.26 10.18 10.70
C LEU A 109 2.77 10.26 10.45
N ASN A 110 3.34 11.47 10.46
CA ASN A 110 4.75 11.73 10.21
C ASN A 110 5.23 11.14 8.86
N LYS A 111 4.41 11.28 7.81
CA LYS A 111 4.74 10.75 6.47
C LYS A 111 5.88 11.53 5.80
N GLY A 112 6.01 12.83 6.11
CA GLY A 112 7.04 13.70 5.54
C GLY A 112 6.74 14.22 4.13
N TYR A 113 5.56 13.91 3.58
CA TYR A 113 5.06 14.41 2.29
C TYR A 113 3.56 14.66 2.34
N SER A 114 3.05 15.46 1.41
CA SER A 114 1.64 15.83 1.29
C SER A 114 0.91 14.99 0.25
N ALA A 115 -0.43 15.09 0.25
CA ALA A 115 -1.27 14.51 -0.80
C ALA A 115 -0.93 15.10 -2.19
N ASP A 116 -0.59 16.40 -2.28
CA ASP A 116 -0.16 17.02 -3.53
C ASP A 116 1.17 16.47 -4.04
N GLU A 117 2.10 16.20 -3.14
CA GLU A 117 3.35 15.55 -3.51
C GLU A 117 3.10 14.10 -3.96
N THR A 118 2.25 13.36 -3.27
CA THR A 118 1.85 12.00 -3.68
C THR A 118 1.22 12.03 -5.07
N ARG A 119 0.26 12.94 -5.32
CA ARG A 119 -0.35 13.14 -6.64
C ARG A 119 0.69 13.33 -7.73
N LYS A 120 1.58 14.28 -7.51
CA LYS A 120 2.65 14.61 -8.47
C LYS A 120 3.54 13.40 -8.78
N GLN A 121 3.91 12.64 -7.76
CA GLN A 121 4.82 11.51 -7.95
C GLN A 121 4.15 10.30 -8.59
N CYS A 122 2.90 9.98 -8.23
CA CYS A 122 2.14 8.90 -8.89
C CYS A 122 1.86 9.22 -10.37
N LEU A 123 1.55 10.47 -10.69
CA LEU A 123 1.41 10.90 -12.09
C LEU A 123 2.72 10.74 -12.90
N ARG A 124 3.89 10.92 -12.27
CA ARG A 124 5.19 10.63 -12.91
C ARG A 124 5.38 9.14 -13.17
N LEU A 125 4.95 8.27 -12.23
CA LEU A 125 4.97 6.82 -12.44
C LEU A 125 4.07 6.42 -13.61
N ASN A 126 2.85 6.96 -13.65
CA ASN A 126 1.90 6.71 -14.73
C ASN A 126 2.45 7.15 -16.09
N ALA A 127 3.12 8.31 -16.15
CA ALA A 127 3.71 8.83 -17.38
C ALA A 127 4.80 7.92 -17.97
N VAL A 128 5.52 7.16 -17.14
CA VAL A 128 6.52 6.18 -17.59
C VAL A 128 5.95 4.74 -17.65
N GLY A 129 4.68 4.55 -17.30
CA GLY A 129 3.98 3.28 -17.35
C GLY A 129 4.30 2.34 -16.18
N ILE A 130 4.86 2.83 -15.06
CA ILE A 130 4.98 2.06 -13.82
C ILE A 130 3.64 2.12 -13.11
N ARG A 131 2.97 0.96 -12.98
CA ARG A 131 1.73 0.86 -12.22
C ARG A 131 2.01 0.90 -10.73
N HIS A 132 1.00 1.31 -9.95
CA HIS A 132 1.10 1.31 -8.50
C HIS A 132 -0.15 0.75 -7.83
N CYS A 133 0.07 0.16 -6.67
CA CYS A 133 -0.93 -0.29 -5.73
C CYS A 133 -0.88 0.64 -4.52
N ASP A 134 -1.98 1.30 -4.19
CA ASP A 134 -2.00 2.29 -3.13
C ASP A 134 -2.55 1.69 -1.84
N LEU A 135 -1.74 1.82 -0.78
CA LEU A 135 -2.11 1.37 0.56
C LEU A 135 -2.79 2.53 1.27
N LEU A 136 -4.05 2.32 1.63
CA LEU A 136 -4.87 3.27 2.36
C LEU A 136 -5.17 2.75 3.76
N MET A 137 -5.37 3.66 4.71
CA MET A 137 -5.57 3.30 6.10
C MET A 137 -6.80 4.02 6.67
N LEU A 138 -7.85 3.25 6.96
CA LEU A 138 -9.07 3.74 7.59
C LEU A 138 -8.81 4.14 9.05
N GLY A 139 -9.58 5.11 9.54
CA GLY A 139 -9.56 5.57 10.92
C GLY A 139 -8.43 6.54 11.27
N THR A 140 -7.55 6.87 10.30
CA THR A 140 -6.39 7.75 10.53
C THR A 140 -6.75 9.18 10.91
N ALA A 141 -7.89 9.69 10.43
CA ALA A 141 -8.39 11.01 10.78
C ALA A 141 -9.03 11.08 12.19
N GLY A 142 -9.30 9.92 12.80
CA GLY A 142 -9.94 9.79 14.10
C GLY A 142 -11.45 10.01 14.06
N ARG A 143 -12.06 9.97 15.24
CA ARG A 143 -13.51 10.03 15.42
C ARG A 143 -14.13 11.29 14.80
N GLY A 144 -15.23 11.10 14.06
CA GLY A 144 -16.01 12.14 13.43
C GLY A 144 -15.44 12.72 12.13
N ARG A 145 -14.25 12.28 11.68
CA ARG A 145 -13.60 12.79 10.48
C ARG A 145 -13.47 11.78 9.34
N GLY A 146 -13.94 10.55 9.52
CA GLY A 146 -13.79 9.47 8.52
C GLY A 146 -14.38 9.84 7.16
N LEU A 147 -15.58 10.42 7.11
CA LEU A 147 -16.22 10.82 5.84
C LEU A 147 -15.47 11.95 5.11
N GLU A 148 -14.88 12.90 5.85
CA GLU A 148 -14.02 13.95 5.27
C GLU A 148 -12.78 13.30 4.65
N CYS A 149 -12.14 12.37 5.39
CA CYS A 149 -10.97 11.63 4.96
C CYS A 149 -11.26 10.81 3.71
N ALA A 150 -12.35 10.05 3.71
CA ALA A 150 -12.79 9.22 2.59
C ALA A 150 -12.96 10.02 1.29
N ARG A 151 -13.62 11.17 1.35
CA ARG A 151 -13.84 12.03 0.17
C ARG A 151 -12.55 12.60 -0.38
N ALA A 152 -11.68 13.10 0.50
CA ALA A 152 -10.37 13.62 0.09
C ALA A 152 -9.49 12.52 -0.53
N THR A 153 -9.54 11.32 0.05
CA THR A 153 -8.80 10.16 -0.44
C THR A 153 -9.34 9.69 -1.80
N ALA A 154 -10.66 9.54 -1.95
CA ALA A 154 -11.27 9.17 -3.22
C ALA A 154 -10.94 10.18 -4.34
N ALA A 155 -10.95 11.49 -4.03
CA ALA A 155 -10.58 12.52 -4.99
C ALA A 155 -9.11 12.37 -5.44
N LEU A 156 -8.19 12.09 -4.50
CA LEU A 156 -6.79 11.84 -4.82
C LEU A 156 -6.61 10.60 -5.69
N GLU A 157 -7.22 9.47 -5.29
CA GLU A 157 -7.11 8.19 -5.99
C GLU A 157 -7.65 8.28 -7.43
N ASN A 158 -8.77 8.97 -7.63
CA ASN A 158 -9.34 9.19 -8.97
C ASN A 158 -8.41 9.98 -9.90
N GLU A 159 -7.53 10.84 -9.37
CA GLU A 159 -6.55 11.58 -10.14
C GLU A 159 -5.28 10.78 -10.45
N ILE A 160 -4.84 9.93 -9.51
CA ILE A 160 -3.59 9.19 -9.63
C ILE A 160 -3.75 7.80 -10.25
N GLU A 161 -4.98 7.31 -10.38
CA GLU A 161 -5.37 6.11 -11.13
C GLU A 161 -4.55 4.85 -10.77
N PRO A 162 -4.54 4.40 -9.50
CA PRO A 162 -3.90 3.14 -9.15
C PRO A 162 -4.61 1.96 -9.84
N HIS A 163 -3.85 0.91 -10.16
CA HIS A 163 -4.46 -0.31 -10.69
C HIS A 163 -5.05 -1.19 -9.57
N MET A 164 -4.65 -0.94 -8.31
CA MET A 164 -5.11 -1.64 -7.12
C MET A 164 -5.10 -0.70 -5.93
N ILE A 165 -6.13 -0.80 -5.09
CA ILE A 165 -6.21 -0.15 -3.79
C ILE A 165 -6.25 -1.24 -2.73
N LEU A 166 -5.38 -1.13 -1.73
CA LEU A 166 -5.29 -2.03 -0.59
C LEU A 166 -5.71 -1.27 0.66
N ILE A 167 -6.76 -1.74 1.31
CA ILE A 167 -7.30 -1.15 2.52
C ILE A 167 -6.71 -1.83 3.76
N ASN A 168 -6.34 -1.03 4.74
CA ASN A 168 -6.03 -1.45 6.10
C ASN A 168 -6.82 -0.59 7.08
N THR A 169 -7.10 -1.13 8.26
CA THR A 169 -7.67 -0.37 9.37
C THR A 169 -6.58 -0.05 10.39
N MET A 170 -6.49 1.22 10.79
CA MET A 170 -5.48 1.69 11.75
C MET A 170 -5.62 0.98 13.09
N SER A 171 -4.52 0.51 13.62
CA SER A 171 -4.43 -0.11 14.94
C SER A 171 -3.32 0.46 15.78
N ALA A 172 -3.60 0.74 17.04
CA ALA A 172 -2.62 1.23 17.99
C ALA A 172 -1.88 0.06 18.65
N PHE A 173 -0.58 -0.03 18.44
CA PHE A 173 0.26 -0.99 19.15
C PHE A 173 0.69 -0.41 20.50
N VAL A 174 0.64 -1.25 21.53
CA VAL A 174 1.02 -0.86 22.91
C VAL A 174 2.45 -0.30 22.94
N GLY A 175 2.61 0.86 23.56
CA GLY A 175 3.90 1.56 23.69
C GLY A 175 4.27 2.45 22.51
N THR A 176 3.42 2.59 21.51
CA THR A 176 3.62 3.57 20.43
C THR A 176 3.10 4.95 20.82
N LYS A 177 3.53 5.99 20.08
CA LYS A 177 3.01 7.35 20.26
C LYS A 177 1.49 7.41 20.11
N LEU A 178 0.92 6.69 19.16
CA LEU A 178 -0.53 6.60 18.99
C LEU A 178 -1.24 6.01 20.21
N ASP A 179 -0.68 4.97 20.85
CA ASP A 179 -1.23 4.39 22.08
C ASP A 179 -1.20 5.41 23.25
N GLU A 180 -0.15 6.23 23.32
CA GLU A 180 -0.06 7.33 24.30
C GLU A 180 -1.09 8.42 24.03
N ASP A 181 -1.26 8.82 22.78
CA ASP A 181 -2.22 9.84 22.36
C ASP A 181 -3.68 9.40 22.63
N ILE A 182 -3.96 8.12 22.45
CA ILE A 182 -5.26 7.54 22.80
C ILE A 182 -5.46 7.56 24.34
N LYS A 183 -4.46 7.16 25.12
CA LYS A 183 -4.55 7.14 26.59
C LYS A 183 -4.74 8.54 27.20
N THR A 184 -4.11 9.54 26.60
CA THR A 184 -4.22 10.93 27.04
C THR A 184 -5.42 11.67 26.49
N GLY A 185 -6.16 11.08 25.54
CA GLY A 185 -7.27 11.72 24.83
C GLY A 185 -6.83 12.72 23.77
N ALA A 186 -5.54 12.79 23.44
CA ALA A 186 -5.02 13.62 22.34
C ALA A 186 -5.45 13.10 20.96
N PHE A 187 -5.72 11.80 20.86
CA PHE A 187 -6.34 11.17 19.69
C PHE A 187 -7.54 10.33 20.12
N LEU A 188 -8.68 10.54 19.48
CA LEU A 188 -9.89 9.75 19.68
C LEU A 188 -10.04 8.80 18.51
N PRO A 189 -9.86 7.49 18.70
CA PRO A 189 -10.03 6.52 17.63
C PRO A 189 -11.47 6.54 17.08
N ALA A 190 -11.60 6.33 15.78
CA ALA A 190 -12.89 6.07 15.15
C ALA A 190 -13.54 4.80 15.76
N THR A 191 -14.86 4.78 15.80
CA THR A 191 -15.60 3.58 16.13
C THR A 191 -15.58 2.59 14.97
N GLU A 192 -15.96 1.36 15.23
CA GLU A 192 -16.11 0.33 14.19
C GLU A 192 -17.08 0.79 13.10
N LYS A 193 -18.20 1.37 13.51
CA LYS A 193 -19.21 1.91 12.60
C LYS A 193 -18.63 3.05 11.73
N GLU A 194 -17.89 3.98 12.34
CA GLU A 194 -17.26 5.09 11.61
C GLU A 194 -16.22 4.58 10.58
N ASN A 195 -15.45 3.53 10.91
CA ASN A 195 -14.52 2.93 9.96
C ASN A 195 -15.25 2.30 8.75
N LEU A 196 -16.36 1.60 8.99
CA LEU A 196 -17.18 1.03 7.91
C LEU A 196 -17.88 2.12 7.07
N GLU A 197 -18.31 3.21 7.70
CA GLU A 197 -18.88 4.38 7.01
C GLU A 197 -17.81 5.09 6.16
N GLU A 198 -16.58 5.21 6.67
CA GLU A 198 -15.42 5.75 5.93
C GLU A 198 -15.10 4.86 4.72
N GLU A 199 -15.01 3.55 4.90
CA GLU A 199 -14.75 2.61 3.81
C GLU A 199 -15.84 2.67 2.74
N ARG A 200 -17.11 2.71 3.14
CA ARG A 200 -18.23 2.83 2.22
C ARG A 200 -18.22 4.14 1.43
N GLU A 201 -17.94 5.26 2.09
CA GLU A 201 -17.85 6.58 1.45
C GLU A 201 -16.68 6.64 0.46
N LEU A 202 -15.51 6.11 0.87
CA LEU A 202 -14.34 5.97 0.00
C LEU A 202 -14.70 5.17 -1.26
N LEU A 203 -15.19 3.95 -1.07
CA LEU A 203 -15.56 3.06 -2.18
C LEU A 203 -16.62 3.69 -3.09
N ALA A 204 -17.62 4.38 -2.53
CA ALA A 204 -18.64 5.08 -3.31
C ALA A 204 -18.05 6.18 -4.18
N GLY A 205 -17.05 6.92 -3.68
CA GLY A 205 -16.38 8.02 -4.37
C GLY A 205 -15.37 7.62 -5.43
N LEU A 206 -14.94 6.35 -5.48
CA LEU A 206 -13.97 5.90 -6.48
C LEU A 206 -14.61 5.80 -7.89
N GLU A 207 -13.98 6.42 -8.89
CA GLU A 207 -14.38 6.41 -10.30
C GLU A 207 -13.35 5.66 -11.18
N LEU A 208 -12.86 4.52 -10.68
CA LEU A 208 -11.75 3.73 -11.23
C LEU A 208 -12.25 2.34 -11.67
N PRO A 209 -12.93 2.20 -12.82
CA PRO A 209 -13.63 0.97 -13.17
C PRO A 209 -12.72 -0.27 -13.23
N ASP A 210 -11.47 -0.11 -13.63
CA ASP A 210 -10.52 -1.21 -13.81
C ASP A 210 -9.61 -1.45 -12.59
N CYS A 211 -9.79 -0.67 -11.52
CA CYS A 211 -9.05 -0.82 -10.29
C CYS A 211 -9.55 -2.04 -9.49
N TYR A 212 -8.60 -2.82 -8.97
CA TYR A 212 -8.89 -3.89 -8.03
C TYR A 212 -8.92 -3.33 -6.60
N PHE A 213 -10.04 -3.44 -5.93
CA PHE A 213 -10.20 -3.06 -4.53
C PHE A 213 -9.96 -4.29 -3.66
N TRP A 214 -9.08 -4.18 -2.65
CA TRP A 214 -8.70 -5.26 -1.78
C TRP A 214 -8.77 -4.83 -0.31
N ALA A 215 -9.74 -5.34 0.42
CA ALA A 215 -9.98 -5.12 1.85
C ALA A 215 -10.07 -6.46 2.57
N LEU A 216 -9.04 -7.31 2.43
CA LEU A 216 -8.97 -8.62 3.06
C LEU A 216 -7.95 -8.68 4.20
N HIS A 217 -7.38 -7.52 4.60
CA HIS A 217 -6.42 -7.49 5.69
C HIS A 217 -7.08 -8.03 7.00
N PRO A 218 -6.36 -8.79 7.85
CA PRO A 218 -6.92 -9.35 9.08
C PRO A 218 -7.61 -8.34 9.99
N LEU A 219 -7.19 -7.08 9.95
CA LEU A 219 -7.73 -5.99 10.76
C LEU A 219 -8.99 -5.34 10.17
N ASP A 220 -9.34 -5.61 8.92
CA ASP A 220 -10.58 -5.08 8.33
C ASP A 220 -11.77 -5.87 8.84
N SER A 221 -12.82 -5.17 9.21
CA SER A 221 -14.01 -5.76 9.84
C SER A 221 -14.89 -6.51 8.86
N VAL A 222 -14.96 -6.02 7.63
CA VAL A 222 -15.65 -6.65 6.51
C VAL A 222 -14.60 -7.03 5.47
N LYS A 223 -14.72 -8.24 4.93
CA LYS A 223 -13.78 -8.73 3.90
C LYS A 223 -14.39 -8.52 2.53
N LEU A 224 -13.77 -7.63 1.75
CA LEU A 224 -14.23 -7.24 0.44
C LEU A 224 -13.07 -7.27 -0.56
N ASP A 225 -13.33 -7.78 -1.74
CA ASP A 225 -12.39 -7.65 -2.84
C ASP A 225 -13.12 -7.76 -4.18
N GLY A 226 -12.54 -7.17 -5.22
CA GLY A 226 -13.08 -7.26 -6.55
C GLY A 226 -12.67 -6.11 -7.48
N ILE A 227 -12.97 -6.27 -8.75
CA ILE A 227 -12.79 -5.21 -9.75
C ILE A 227 -13.97 -4.24 -9.65
N LEU A 228 -13.71 -2.95 -9.48
CA LEU A 228 -14.74 -1.95 -9.21
C LEU A 228 -15.86 -1.92 -10.25
N ARG A 229 -15.55 -2.15 -11.52
CA ARG A 229 -16.55 -2.24 -12.59
C ARG A 229 -17.60 -3.34 -12.34
N GLU A 230 -17.19 -4.43 -11.75
CA GLU A 230 -18.01 -5.63 -11.62
C GLU A 230 -18.64 -5.74 -10.23
N GLU A 231 -17.88 -5.51 -9.17
CA GLU A 231 -18.27 -5.83 -7.80
C GLU A 231 -18.56 -4.61 -6.90
N LYS A 232 -18.30 -3.37 -7.36
CA LYS A 232 -18.46 -2.16 -6.53
C LYS A 232 -19.83 -2.09 -5.84
N GLN A 233 -20.92 -2.33 -6.56
CA GLN A 233 -22.26 -2.23 -5.99
C GLN A 233 -22.49 -3.33 -4.93
N GLN A 234 -22.04 -4.55 -5.17
CA GLN A 234 -22.15 -5.64 -4.20
C GLN A 234 -21.38 -5.34 -2.91
N MET A 235 -20.17 -4.77 -3.04
CA MET A 235 -19.36 -4.37 -1.89
C MET A 235 -20.02 -3.24 -1.10
N LEU A 236 -20.61 -2.22 -1.77
CA LEU A 236 -21.37 -1.15 -1.12
C LEU A 236 -22.60 -1.66 -0.36
N ASP A 237 -23.29 -2.65 -0.93
CA ASP A 237 -24.45 -3.27 -0.28
C ASP A 237 -24.03 -4.09 0.96
N GLU A 238 -22.87 -4.76 0.91
CA GLU A 238 -22.31 -5.48 2.06
C GLU A 238 -21.91 -4.55 3.19
N LEU A 239 -21.18 -3.46 2.87
CA LEU A 239 -20.83 -2.43 3.85
C LEU A 239 -22.09 -1.81 4.49
N THR A 240 -23.10 -1.50 3.68
CA THR A 240 -24.36 -0.93 4.17
C THR A 240 -25.09 -1.91 5.13
N ARG A 241 -25.11 -3.19 4.82
CA ARG A 241 -25.65 -4.22 5.71
C ARG A 241 -24.86 -4.30 7.02
N SER A 242 -23.54 -4.30 6.94
CA SER A 242 -22.66 -4.39 8.11
C SER A 242 -22.80 -3.17 9.02
N ILE A 243 -22.84 -1.96 8.47
CA ILE A 243 -23.07 -0.70 9.22
C ILE A 243 -24.36 -0.77 10.04
N ASN A 244 -25.44 -1.35 9.48
CA ASN A 244 -26.73 -1.45 10.16
C ASN A 244 -26.74 -2.48 11.33
N HIS A 245 -25.73 -3.33 11.42
CA HIS A 245 -25.62 -4.37 12.46
C HIS A 245 -24.60 -4.05 13.55
N VAL A 246 -23.75 -3.03 13.33
CA VAL A 246 -22.72 -2.63 14.31
C VAL A 246 -23.30 -1.64 15.31
N GLU A 247 -23.05 -1.86 16.61
CA GLU A 247 -23.41 -0.92 17.66
C GLU A 247 -22.59 0.37 17.56
N GLU A 248 -23.22 1.54 17.78
CA GLU A 248 -22.64 2.86 17.51
C GLU A 248 -21.35 3.17 18.28
N ASN A 249 -21.14 2.59 19.44
CA ASN A 249 -20.04 2.94 20.34
C ASN A 249 -18.98 1.85 20.49
N VAL A 250 -19.03 0.80 19.68
CA VAL A 250 -18.01 -0.25 19.73
C VAL A 250 -16.71 0.34 19.14
N ILE A 251 -15.70 0.46 19.99
CA ILE A 251 -14.34 0.75 19.54
C ILE A 251 -13.84 -0.52 18.86
N SER A 252 -13.34 -0.40 17.64
CA SER A 252 -12.80 -1.53 16.88
C SER A 252 -11.90 -2.38 17.78
N ARG A 253 -12.09 -3.71 17.77
CA ARG A 253 -11.23 -4.65 18.51
C ARG A 253 -9.76 -4.52 18.10
N THR A 254 -9.53 -3.92 16.93
CA THR A 254 -8.21 -3.66 16.38
C THR A 254 -7.56 -2.38 16.94
N SER A 255 -8.31 -1.54 17.70
CA SER A 255 -7.78 -0.30 18.25
C SER A 255 -6.64 -0.49 19.25
N ARG A 256 -6.42 -1.71 19.75
CA ARG A 256 -5.29 -2.08 20.62
C ARG A 256 -4.86 -3.50 20.33
N VAL A 257 -3.79 -3.66 19.57
CA VAL A 257 -3.13 -4.95 19.36
C VAL A 257 -1.96 -5.05 20.34
N GLY A 258 -1.95 -6.11 21.14
CA GLY A 258 -0.74 -6.51 21.86
C GLY A 258 0.34 -6.87 20.84
N THR A 259 1.60 -6.74 21.20
CA THR A 259 2.74 -7.12 20.35
C THR A 259 2.51 -8.45 19.66
N LEU A 260 2.65 -8.43 18.34
CA LEU A 260 2.74 -9.64 17.52
C LEU A 260 3.91 -10.51 17.95
#